data_5bab929e8c33b176aa4759202434e730
#
_entry.id   5bab929e8c33b176aa4759202434e730
#
_cell.length_a   1.000
_cell.length_b   1.000
_cell.length_c   1.000
_cell.angle_alpha   90.00
_cell.angle_beta   90.00
_cell.angle_gamma   90.00
#
_symmetry.space_group_name_H-M   'P 1'
#
loop_
_entity.id
_entity.type
_entity.pdbx_description
1 polymer ?
#
loop_
_entity_poly.entity_id
_entity_poly.type
_entity_poly.pdbx_seq_one_letter_code
_entity_poly.pdbx_strand_id
1 'polypeptide(L)'
;MHSVLVIGAGVAGLAAARKLAAAGLQVTILEARNRLGGRIHTVRDRTLPIPLELGAEFVHGQPEEIWEIVRDQNLVLGSLEGNHWCSERGVVQQYDDFWQRWEKVAETLKNAKIERDVSFSEFIRGFDFDEETRRTAIGFVEGFNAARADRISVESLRLAQQASDEISGDTPYRILGGYDHVVRWLSSFEGEPKPDINLNTIVHDIEWRPGYVRVNQFVAEQAVVTLPLAVLQANIVNFNPPLPAKADAAQQLVMGHVIKVILCFQSPFWEDHGISNLAFLHAQDQKFRTWWTTRPVVSPVLVGWAGGTAAEALAGMDDDDLLNTAVSSLAHAVKRSPGALMRELRSYVVADWQIDPFSLGAYSYVPAGAMSAPWALSEPVANTLFFAGEATNVDGHFGTVHGAITTGYRAADEILASRHLKAA
;
A
#
# COMPACT_ATOMS: atom_id res chain seq x y z
N MET A 1 32.29 -15.06 -7.86
CA MET A 1 31.23 -14.87 -6.87
C MET A 1 29.93 -14.60 -7.63
N HIS A 2 28.88 -15.26 -7.22
CA HIS A 2 27.59 -15.04 -7.85
C HIS A 2 26.97 -13.71 -7.39
N SER A 3 26.59 -12.86 -8.34
CA SER A 3 26.12 -11.51 -8.07
C SER A 3 24.69 -11.29 -8.53
N VAL A 4 23.93 -10.50 -7.76
CA VAL A 4 22.56 -10.14 -8.03
C VAL A 4 22.37 -8.63 -7.86
N LEU A 5 21.75 -7.98 -8.85
CA LEU A 5 21.24 -6.62 -8.72
C LEU A 5 19.82 -6.66 -8.15
N VAL A 6 19.51 -5.77 -7.22
CA VAL A 6 18.12 -5.52 -6.76
C VAL A 6 17.75 -4.08 -7.12
N ILE A 7 16.75 -3.92 -7.97
CA ILE A 7 16.31 -2.63 -8.47
C ILE A 7 15.12 -2.16 -7.66
N GLY A 8 15.35 -1.21 -6.77
CA GLY A 8 14.43 -0.68 -5.78
C GLY A 8 14.71 -1.18 -4.37
N ALA A 9 14.77 -0.27 -3.40
CA ALA A 9 14.92 -0.55 -1.97
C ALA A 9 13.60 -0.37 -1.20
N GLY A 10 12.47 -0.68 -1.80
CA GLY A 10 11.22 -0.93 -1.12
C GLY A 10 11.28 -2.25 -0.36
N VAL A 11 10.25 -2.58 0.43
CA VAL A 11 10.27 -3.80 1.27
C VAL A 11 10.44 -5.09 0.47
N ALA A 12 9.92 -5.17 -0.76
CA ALA A 12 10.13 -6.33 -1.63
C ALA A 12 11.62 -6.50 -2.00
N GLY A 13 12.27 -5.41 -2.41
CA GLY A 13 13.71 -5.44 -2.75
C GLY A 13 14.58 -5.72 -1.54
N LEU A 14 14.29 -5.12 -0.39
CA LEU A 14 15.01 -5.36 0.86
C LEU A 14 14.84 -6.79 1.35
N ALA A 15 13.63 -7.36 1.26
CA ALA A 15 13.36 -8.76 1.61
C ALA A 15 14.14 -9.73 0.71
N ALA A 16 14.13 -9.50 -0.62
CA ALA A 16 14.92 -10.28 -1.55
C ALA A 16 16.42 -10.19 -1.26
N ALA A 17 16.94 -8.97 -1.08
CA ALA A 17 18.34 -8.73 -0.78
C ALA A 17 18.79 -9.40 0.51
N ARG A 18 17.98 -9.31 1.59
CA ARG A 18 18.24 -9.95 2.87
C ARG A 18 18.39 -11.47 2.72
N LYS A 19 17.44 -12.10 2.04
CA LYS A 19 17.45 -13.56 1.84
C LYS A 19 18.62 -14.02 0.97
N LEU A 20 18.90 -13.30 -0.11
CA LEU A 20 20.04 -13.61 -1.02
C LEU A 20 21.40 -13.43 -0.33
N ALA A 21 21.57 -12.36 0.44
CA ALA A 21 22.80 -12.12 1.20
C ALA A 21 23.00 -13.18 2.29
N ALA A 22 21.95 -13.57 3.01
CA ALA A 22 21.99 -14.66 3.99
C ALA A 22 22.39 -16.00 3.35
N ALA A 23 22.09 -16.21 2.06
CA ALA A 23 22.54 -17.35 1.29
C ALA A 23 23.96 -17.20 0.70
N GLY A 24 24.70 -16.14 1.06
CA GLY A 24 26.11 -15.92 0.66
C GLY A 24 26.28 -15.30 -0.73
N LEU A 25 25.25 -14.73 -1.34
CA LEU A 25 25.35 -14.07 -2.62
C LEU A 25 25.82 -12.61 -2.46
N GLN A 26 26.59 -12.14 -3.45
CA GLN A 26 26.92 -10.71 -3.54
C GLN A 26 25.70 -9.94 -4.10
N VAL A 27 25.14 -9.06 -3.31
CA VAL A 27 23.95 -8.29 -3.66
C VAL A 27 24.27 -6.80 -3.76
N THR A 28 23.84 -6.17 -4.83
CA THR A 28 23.90 -4.70 -4.99
C THR A 28 22.48 -4.16 -5.17
N ILE A 29 22.07 -3.23 -4.30
CA ILE A 29 20.75 -2.58 -4.31
C ILE A 29 20.88 -1.20 -4.95
N LEU A 30 20.02 -0.91 -5.91
CA LEU A 30 19.93 0.39 -6.60
C LEU A 30 18.60 1.04 -6.22
N GLU A 31 18.65 2.20 -5.55
CA GLU A 31 17.47 2.94 -5.10
C GLU A 31 17.50 4.36 -5.66
N ALA A 32 16.41 4.76 -6.31
CA ALA A 32 16.29 6.07 -6.94
C ALA A 32 16.23 7.22 -5.92
N ARG A 33 15.66 6.99 -4.74
CA ARG A 33 15.54 7.98 -3.66
C ARG A 33 16.81 8.06 -2.83
N ASN A 34 16.87 9.11 -2.02
CA ASN A 34 17.89 9.27 -0.97
C ASN A 34 17.56 8.50 0.33
N ARG A 35 16.55 7.62 0.30
CA ARG A 35 16.07 6.83 1.44
C ARG A 35 15.60 5.45 1.02
N LEU A 36 15.61 4.52 1.96
CA LEU A 36 15.01 3.20 1.83
C LEU A 36 13.50 3.23 2.09
N GLY A 37 12.80 2.12 1.82
CA GLY A 37 11.42 1.86 2.21
C GLY A 37 10.38 2.10 1.12
N GLY A 38 10.72 2.82 0.04
CA GLY A 38 9.77 3.08 -1.05
C GLY A 38 8.51 3.80 -0.56
N ARG A 39 7.35 3.11 -0.64
CA ARG A 39 6.03 3.62 -0.18
C ARG A 39 5.79 3.49 1.34
N ILE A 40 6.74 3.01 2.12
CA ILE A 40 6.81 3.26 3.56
C ILE A 40 7.63 4.53 3.76
N HIS A 41 7.03 5.53 4.36
CA HIS A 41 7.69 6.81 4.64
C HIS A 41 7.18 7.38 5.96
N THR A 42 7.94 7.16 7.00
CA THR A 42 7.67 7.63 8.35
C THR A 42 8.43 8.93 8.61
N VAL A 43 7.75 9.97 9.04
CA VAL A 43 8.33 11.25 9.46
C VAL A 43 8.08 11.49 10.94
N ARG A 44 8.98 12.23 11.60
CA ARG A 44 8.89 12.49 13.04
C ARG A 44 8.86 13.99 13.29
N ASP A 45 7.82 14.43 13.98
CA ASP A 45 7.73 15.76 14.57
C ASP A 45 7.96 15.63 16.08
N ARG A 46 8.92 16.38 16.61
CA ARG A 46 9.27 16.36 18.05
C ARG A 46 8.15 16.84 18.96
N THR A 47 7.15 17.51 18.41
CA THR A 47 5.99 18.02 19.16
C THR A 47 4.87 16.99 19.25
N LEU A 48 4.97 15.87 18.54
CA LEU A 48 3.98 14.80 18.52
C LEU A 48 4.49 13.56 19.28
N PRO A 49 3.60 12.86 20.00
CA PRO A 49 3.96 11.66 20.75
C PRO A 49 4.19 10.42 19.89
N ILE A 50 3.87 10.49 18.60
CA ILE A 50 3.89 9.37 17.65
C ILE A 50 4.36 9.88 16.29
N PRO A 51 5.10 9.07 15.53
CA PRO A 51 5.49 9.43 14.17
C PRO A 51 4.27 9.51 13.23
N LEU A 52 4.43 10.24 12.14
CA LEU A 52 3.44 10.36 11.07
C LEU A 52 3.82 9.44 9.91
N GLU A 53 2.86 8.70 9.40
CA GLU A 53 3.03 7.81 8.26
C GLU A 53 2.49 8.47 6.99
N LEU A 54 3.38 8.81 6.07
CA LEU A 54 3.00 9.41 4.78
C LEU A 54 2.55 8.35 3.76
N GLY A 55 2.95 7.10 3.95
CA GLY A 55 2.58 5.95 3.13
C GLY A 55 1.78 4.91 3.92
N ALA A 56 2.23 3.66 3.87
CA ALA A 56 1.66 2.57 4.65
C ALA A 56 1.68 2.90 6.14
N GLU A 57 0.58 2.62 6.83
CA GLU A 57 0.36 3.03 8.22
C GLU A 57 -0.12 1.88 9.11
N PHE A 58 -0.95 0.99 8.55
CA PHE A 58 -1.56 -0.10 9.32
C PHE A 58 -0.97 -1.46 8.94
N VAL A 59 -0.84 -2.31 9.95
CA VAL A 59 -0.64 -3.76 9.79
C VAL A 59 -2.01 -4.39 9.92
N HIS A 60 -2.53 -4.95 8.83
CA HIS A 60 -3.80 -5.67 8.83
C HIS A 60 -3.57 -7.11 9.27
N GLY A 61 -4.19 -7.48 10.39
CA GLY A 61 -4.06 -8.82 10.96
C GLY A 61 -2.67 -9.17 11.45
N GLN A 62 -2.37 -10.46 11.34
CA GLN A 62 -1.14 -11.06 11.86
C GLN A 62 -0.32 -11.76 10.77
N PRO A 63 0.07 -11.05 9.68
CA PRO A 63 0.92 -11.64 8.66
C PRO A 63 2.29 -11.97 9.25
N GLU A 64 2.76 -13.21 9.05
CA GLU A 64 3.96 -13.74 9.69
C GLU A 64 5.20 -12.89 9.36
N GLU A 65 5.31 -12.38 8.14
CA GLU A 65 6.42 -11.56 7.67
C GLU A 65 6.59 -10.26 8.48
N ILE A 66 5.51 -9.69 9.00
CA ILE A 66 5.56 -8.51 9.87
C ILE A 66 5.69 -8.93 11.33
N TRP A 67 4.99 -9.99 11.74
CA TRP A 67 5.01 -10.45 13.12
C TRP A 67 6.36 -11.06 13.53
N GLU A 68 7.11 -11.66 12.61
CA GLU A 68 8.51 -12.02 12.82
C GLU A 68 9.34 -10.79 13.20
N ILE A 69 9.22 -9.69 12.44
CA ILE A 69 9.93 -8.43 12.70
C ILE A 69 9.50 -7.84 14.05
N VAL A 70 8.20 -7.86 14.34
CA VAL A 70 7.66 -7.37 15.62
C VAL A 70 8.27 -8.11 16.79
N ARG A 71 8.33 -9.44 16.72
CA ARG A 71 8.93 -10.27 17.79
C ARG A 71 10.42 -10.06 17.93
N ASP A 72 11.15 -10.07 16.80
CA ASP A 72 12.61 -9.93 16.78
C ASP A 72 13.07 -8.57 17.33
N GLN A 73 12.37 -7.50 16.97
CA GLN A 73 12.69 -6.14 17.38
C GLN A 73 11.96 -5.68 18.65
N ASN A 74 11.15 -6.54 19.28
CA ASN A 74 10.30 -6.19 20.42
C ASN A 74 9.48 -4.92 20.16
N LEU A 75 8.88 -4.80 18.97
CA LEU A 75 8.10 -3.61 18.60
C LEU A 75 6.78 -3.57 19.35
N VAL A 76 6.38 -2.36 19.74
CA VAL A 76 5.10 -2.15 20.40
C VAL A 76 4.04 -1.91 19.33
N LEU A 77 3.05 -2.80 19.28
CA LEU A 77 1.86 -2.64 18.46
C LEU A 77 0.70 -2.08 19.29
N GLY A 78 -0.09 -1.22 18.68
CA GLY A 78 -1.38 -0.79 19.22
C GLY A 78 -2.50 -1.20 18.28
N SER A 79 -3.55 -1.85 18.80
CA SER A 79 -4.79 -2.03 18.05
C SER A 79 -5.54 -0.71 17.89
N LEU A 80 -6.22 -0.53 16.77
CA LEU A 80 -7.02 0.67 16.52
C LEU A 80 -8.41 0.54 17.17
N GLU A 81 -8.42 0.43 18.49
CA GLU A 81 -9.67 0.42 19.25
C GLU A 81 -10.26 1.82 19.38
N GLY A 82 -11.58 1.93 19.23
CA GLY A 82 -12.30 3.17 19.35
C GLY A 82 -13.60 3.16 18.57
N ASN A 83 -14.31 4.29 18.61
CA ASN A 83 -15.61 4.40 17.97
C ASN A 83 -15.47 4.77 16.49
N HIS A 84 -16.33 4.17 15.69
CA HIS A 84 -16.60 4.62 14.34
C HIS A 84 -17.73 5.65 14.37
N TRP A 85 -17.53 6.76 13.69
CA TRP A 85 -18.51 7.83 13.54
C TRP A 85 -18.83 8.02 12.07
N CYS A 86 -20.07 8.37 11.78
CA CYS A 86 -20.52 8.74 10.45
C CYS A 86 -21.06 10.18 10.47
N SER A 87 -20.70 10.92 9.45
CA SER A 87 -21.32 12.21 9.15
C SER A 87 -22.09 12.11 7.84
N GLU A 88 -23.39 12.22 7.89
CA GLU A 88 -24.25 12.26 6.74
C GLU A 88 -25.12 13.50 6.76
N ARG A 89 -25.08 14.29 5.67
CA ARG A 89 -25.83 15.56 5.54
C ARG A 89 -25.64 16.48 6.77
N GLY A 90 -24.42 16.46 7.35
CA GLY A 90 -24.08 17.22 8.53
C GLY A 90 -24.67 16.68 9.83
N VAL A 91 -25.20 15.47 9.89
CA VAL A 91 -25.54 14.78 11.15
C VAL A 91 -24.41 13.84 11.53
N VAL A 92 -23.77 14.11 12.67
CA VAL A 92 -22.71 13.25 13.20
C VAL A 92 -23.32 12.30 14.21
N GLN A 93 -23.11 11.02 14.01
CA GLN A 93 -23.60 9.97 14.92
C GLN A 93 -22.62 8.82 14.99
N GLN A 94 -22.65 8.06 16.07
CA GLN A 94 -21.88 6.84 16.16
C GLN A 94 -22.40 5.84 15.13
N TYR A 95 -21.50 5.17 14.42
CA TYR A 95 -21.83 4.30 13.29
C TYR A 95 -21.62 2.85 13.69
N ASP A 96 -22.59 2.32 14.44
CA ASP A 96 -22.50 1.00 15.05
C ASP A 96 -22.72 -0.14 14.04
N ASP A 97 -23.34 0.13 12.88
CA ASP A 97 -23.70 -0.87 11.87
C ASP A 97 -22.85 -0.85 10.59
N PHE A 98 -21.80 -0.01 10.52
CA PHE A 98 -20.89 0.03 9.36
C PHE A 98 -20.32 -1.35 9.05
N TRP A 99 -19.72 -1.98 10.06
CA TRP A 99 -19.12 -3.30 9.92
C TRP A 99 -20.16 -4.37 9.61
N GLN A 100 -21.35 -4.32 10.23
CA GLN A 100 -22.44 -5.26 9.95
C GLN A 100 -22.91 -5.17 8.48
N ARG A 101 -22.95 -3.96 7.91
CA ARG A 101 -23.27 -3.77 6.49
C ARG A 101 -22.20 -4.31 5.58
N TRP A 102 -20.93 -4.03 5.90
CA TRP A 102 -19.81 -4.58 5.14
C TRP A 102 -19.74 -6.10 5.25
N GLU A 103 -19.84 -6.65 6.45
CA GLU A 103 -19.80 -8.09 6.71
C GLU A 103 -20.86 -8.86 5.91
N LYS A 104 -22.08 -8.32 5.83
CA LYS A 104 -23.14 -8.88 4.98
C LYS A 104 -22.73 -8.97 3.50
N VAL A 105 -22.05 -7.96 2.99
CA VAL A 105 -21.55 -7.96 1.60
C VAL A 105 -20.36 -8.88 1.44
N ALA A 106 -19.41 -8.86 2.38
CA ALA A 106 -18.24 -9.72 2.40
C ALA A 106 -18.61 -11.21 2.48
N GLU A 107 -19.60 -11.57 3.31
CA GLU A 107 -20.14 -12.93 3.37
C GLU A 107 -20.80 -13.36 2.06
N THR A 108 -21.56 -12.46 1.44
CA THR A 108 -22.14 -12.69 0.11
C THR A 108 -21.06 -12.91 -0.93
N LEU A 109 -20.00 -12.09 -0.92
CA LEU A 109 -18.86 -12.21 -1.82
C LEU A 109 -18.13 -13.57 -1.62
N LYS A 110 -17.90 -13.96 -0.38
CA LYS A 110 -17.23 -15.22 0.00
C LYS A 110 -18.00 -16.46 -0.50
N ASN A 111 -19.34 -16.42 -0.42
CA ASN A 111 -20.21 -17.55 -0.75
C ASN A 111 -20.69 -17.54 -2.21
N ALA A 112 -20.44 -16.47 -2.97
CA ALA A 112 -20.87 -16.36 -4.35
C ALA A 112 -20.15 -17.33 -5.27
N LYS A 113 -20.91 -17.99 -6.17
CA LYS A 113 -20.33 -18.71 -7.30
C LYS A 113 -20.09 -17.72 -8.43
N ILE A 114 -18.83 -17.40 -8.66
CA ILE A 114 -18.41 -16.48 -9.71
C ILE A 114 -18.11 -17.29 -10.96
N GLU A 115 -19.09 -17.37 -11.88
CA GLU A 115 -18.93 -18.06 -13.17
C GLU A 115 -18.06 -17.25 -14.15
N ARG A 116 -18.14 -15.92 -14.05
CA ARG A 116 -17.36 -14.97 -14.83
C ARG A 116 -16.93 -13.83 -13.91
N ASP A 117 -15.66 -13.50 -13.95
CA ASP A 117 -15.13 -12.36 -13.22
C ASP A 117 -15.73 -11.06 -13.77
N VAL A 118 -16.34 -10.27 -12.89
CA VAL A 118 -17.02 -9.00 -13.18
C VAL A 118 -16.53 -7.91 -12.24
N SER A 119 -16.89 -6.66 -12.50
CA SER A 119 -16.59 -5.57 -11.58
C SER A 119 -17.43 -5.68 -10.29
N PHE A 120 -16.92 -5.12 -9.19
CA PHE A 120 -17.65 -5.09 -7.93
C PHE A 120 -18.99 -4.38 -8.05
N SER A 121 -19.06 -3.29 -8.83
CA SER A 121 -20.32 -2.58 -9.09
C SER A 121 -21.33 -3.43 -9.86
N GLU A 122 -20.89 -4.30 -10.77
CA GLU A 122 -21.77 -5.24 -11.48
C GLU A 122 -22.25 -6.32 -10.53
N PHE A 123 -21.35 -6.89 -9.73
CA PHE A 123 -21.64 -7.93 -8.75
C PHE A 123 -22.69 -7.48 -7.73
N ILE A 124 -22.47 -6.33 -7.06
CA ILE A 124 -23.35 -5.89 -5.97
C ILE A 124 -24.76 -5.56 -6.46
N ARG A 125 -24.94 -5.19 -7.75
CA ARG A 125 -26.25 -4.98 -8.36
C ARG A 125 -27.07 -6.26 -8.52
N GLY A 126 -26.40 -7.41 -8.56
CA GLY A 126 -27.05 -8.73 -8.67
C GLY A 126 -27.73 -9.21 -7.39
N PHE A 127 -27.59 -8.49 -6.26
CA PHE A 127 -28.13 -8.89 -4.96
C PHE A 127 -29.11 -7.85 -4.42
N ASP A 128 -30.05 -8.30 -3.59
CA ASP A 128 -31.04 -7.44 -2.95
C ASP A 128 -30.50 -6.82 -1.65
N PHE A 129 -29.56 -5.89 -1.81
CA PHE A 129 -29.10 -5.03 -0.74
C PHE A 129 -29.86 -3.70 -0.76
N ASP A 130 -30.10 -3.12 0.42
CA ASP A 130 -30.60 -1.75 0.51
C ASP A 130 -29.56 -0.75 -0.02
N GLU A 131 -30.02 0.46 -0.36
CA GLU A 131 -29.18 1.49 -0.99
C GLU A 131 -28.02 1.93 -0.08
N GLU A 132 -28.23 1.97 1.23
CA GLU A 132 -27.21 2.37 2.17
C GLU A 132 -26.11 1.31 2.30
N THR A 133 -26.47 0.03 2.34
CA THR A 133 -25.53 -1.09 2.29
C THR A 133 -24.70 -1.07 1.01
N ARG A 134 -25.32 -0.83 -0.15
CA ARG A 134 -24.61 -0.68 -1.43
C ARG A 134 -23.61 0.48 -1.40
N ARG A 135 -24.06 1.65 -0.93
CA ARG A 135 -23.23 2.84 -0.83
C ARG A 135 -22.04 2.64 0.11
N THR A 136 -22.29 2.02 1.27
CA THR A 136 -21.25 1.69 2.25
C THR A 136 -20.21 0.74 1.65
N ALA A 137 -20.65 -0.32 0.99
CA ALA A 137 -19.76 -1.30 0.39
C ALA A 137 -18.93 -0.73 -0.78
N ILE A 138 -19.55 0.05 -1.67
CA ILE A 138 -18.84 0.74 -2.75
C ILE A 138 -17.81 1.71 -2.17
N GLY A 139 -18.21 2.53 -1.20
CA GLY A 139 -17.30 3.48 -0.54
C GLY A 139 -16.13 2.82 0.18
N PHE A 140 -16.38 1.67 0.81
CA PHE A 140 -15.33 0.87 1.45
C PHE A 140 -14.36 0.31 0.41
N VAL A 141 -14.86 -0.34 -0.64
CA VAL A 141 -14.00 -0.92 -1.70
C VAL A 141 -13.18 0.17 -2.40
N GLU A 142 -13.78 1.30 -2.75
CA GLU A 142 -13.06 2.40 -3.39
C GLU A 142 -12.00 3.02 -2.47
N GLY A 143 -12.35 3.25 -1.20
CA GLY A 143 -11.44 3.87 -0.24
C GLY A 143 -10.32 2.95 0.20
N PHE A 144 -10.64 1.70 0.55
CA PHE A 144 -9.67 0.74 1.07
C PHE A 144 -8.73 0.21 -0.01
N ASN A 145 -9.28 -0.14 -1.19
CA ASN A 145 -8.46 -0.68 -2.29
C ASN A 145 -7.90 0.42 -3.21
N ALA A 146 -8.15 1.70 -2.92
CA ALA A 146 -7.82 2.81 -3.81
C ALA A 146 -8.26 2.55 -5.26
N ALA A 147 -9.40 1.90 -5.43
CA ALA A 147 -9.86 1.35 -6.69
C ALA A 147 -11.13 2.05 -7.19
N ARG A 148 -11.48 1.77 -8.43
CA ARG A 148 -12.81 2.08 -8.96
C ARG A 148 -13.69 0.84 -8.81
N ALA A 149 -14.83 0.97 -8.14
CA ALA A 149 -15.78 -0.13 -7.94
C ALA A 149 -16.34 -0.69 -9.27
N ASP A 150 -16.39 0.15 -10.32
CA ASP A 150 -16.81 -0.26 -11.67
C ASP A 150 -15.70 -0.96 -12.48
N ARG A 151 -14.50 -1.14 -11.91
CA ARG A 151 -13.37 -1.80 -12.56
C ARG A 151 -12.79 -2.95 -11.76
N ILE A 152 -12.67 -2.83 -10.44
CA ILE A 152 -12.03 -3.84 -9.60
C ILE A 152 -12.72 -5.20 -9.71
N SER A 153 -11.93 -6.25 -9.89
CA SER A 153 -12.36 -7.64 -10.01
C SER A 153 -13.03 -8.13 -8.73
N VAL A 154 -14.21 -8.72 -8.87
CA VAL A 154 -14.89 -9.38 -7.75
C VAL A 154 -14.13 -10.63 -7.30
N GLU A 155 -13.46 -11.34 -8.22
CA GLU A 155 -12.65 -12.51 -7.89
C GLU A 155 -11.39 -12.11 -7.12
N SER A 156 -10.76 -10.97 -7.46
CA SER A 156 -9.63 -10.45 -6.69
C SER A 156 -10.03 -10.05 -5.27
N LEU A 157 -11.21 -9.44 -5.10
CA LEU A 157 -11.75 -9.09 -3.78
C LEU A 157 -12.07 -10.33 -2.95
N ARG A 158 -12.64 -11.39 -3.58
CA ARG A 158 -12.92 -12.66 -2.92
C ARG A 158 -11.63 -13.34 -2.44
N LEU A 159 -10.61 -13.38 -3.29
CA LEU A 159 -9.31 -13.93 -2.93
C LEU A 159 -8.63 -13.11 -1.82
N ALA A 160 -8.71 -11.78 -1.90
CA ALA A 160 -8.19 -10.89 -0.86
C ALA A 160 -8.92 -11.07 0.48
N GLN A 161 -10.24 -11.28 0.47
CA GLN A 161 -11.00 -11.56 1.69
C GLN A 161 -10.60 -12.90 2.31
N GLN A 162 -10.40 -13.94 1.50
CA GLN A 162 -9.92 -15.24 1.99
C GLN A 162 -8.54 -15.14 2.64
N ALA A 163 -7.60 -14.47 1.97
CA ALA A 163 -6.26 -14.24 2.50
C ALA A 163 -6.28 -13.38 3.78
N SER A 164 -7.19 -12.40 3.85
CA SER A 164 -7.42 -11.58 5.05
C SER A 164 -7.94 -12.41 6.22
N ASP A 165 -8.91 -13.31 5.98
CA ASP A 165 -9.47 -14.20 7.02
C ASP A 165 -8.37 -15.08 7.66
N GLU A 166 -7.41 -15.57 6.86
CA GLU A 166 -6.30 -16.43 7.33
C GLU A 166 -5.38 -15.73 8.34
N ILE A 167 -5.24 -14.43 8.23
CA ILE A 167 -4.35 -13.63 9.09
C ILE A 167 -5.11 -12.74 10.10
N SER A 168 -6.43 -12.89 10.24
CA SER A 168 -7.30 -12.00 11.04
C SER A 168 -7.19 -10.54 10.60
N GLY A 169 -7.19 -10.31 9.29
CA GLY A 169 -6.87 -9.04 8.64
C GLY A 169 -7.87 -7.90 8.87
N ASP A 170 -9.03 -8.19 9.41
CA ASP A 170 -10.05 -7.23 9.89
C ASP A 170 -9.59 -6.45 11.13
N THR A 171 -8.58 -6.93 11.85
CA THR A 171 -8.00 -6.25 13.02
C THR A 171 -6.77 -5.44 12.59
N PRO A 172 -6.87 -4.10 12.49
CA PRO A 172 -5.74 -3.25 12.15
C PRO A 172 -4.88 -2.94 13.37
N TYR A 173 -3.57 -2.99 13.19
CA TYR A 173 -2.58 -2.58 14.18
C TYR A 173 -1.75 -1.41 13.67
N ARG A 174 -1.18 -0.64 14.61
CA ARG A 174 -0.20 0.41 14.36
C ARG A 174 1.12 0.05 15.04
N ILE A 175 2.24 0.18 14.35
CA ILE A 175 3.56 0.12 14.97
C ILE A 175 3.82 1.48 15.63
N LEU A 176 3.76 1.56 16.95
CA LEU A 176 3.79 2.84 17.67
C LEU A 176 5.10 3.60 17.49
N GLY A 177 6.21 2.90 17.27
CA GLY A 177 7.51 3.49 16.96
C GLY A 177 7.68 3.97 15.51
N GLY A 178 6.73 3.64 14.62
CA GLY A 178 6.76 3.94 13.19
C GLY A 178 6.96 2.72 12.32
N TYR A 179 6.32 2.73 11.15
CA TYR A 179 6.40 1.62 10.19
C TYR A 179 7.80 1.43 9.59
N ASP A 180 8.65 2.45 9.63
CA ASP A 180 10.04 2.39 9.19
C ASP A 180 10.92 1.42 9.99
N HIS A 181 10.46 0.91 11.14
CA HIS A 181 11.10 -0.20 11.84
C HIS A 181 11.16 -1.47 10.98
N VAL A 182 10.12 -1.73 10.18
CA VAL A 182 10.12 -2.84 9.21
C VAL A 182 11.23 -2.65 8.16
N VAL A 183 11.35 -1.43 7.63
CA VAL A 183 12.41 -1.09 6.66
C VAL A 183 13.80 -1.25 7.28
N ARG A 184 13.99 -0.77 8.50
CA ARG A 184 15.27 -0.88 9.22
C ARG A 184 15.67 -2.34 9.46
N TRP A 185 14.72 -3.18 9.87
CA TRP A 185 15.00 -4.59 10.08
C TRP A 185 15.37 -5.30 8.76
N LEU A 186 14.59 -5.08 7.70
CA LEU A 186 14.88 -5.66 6.40
C LEU A 186 16.24 -5.21 5.83
N SER A 187 16.71 -4.01 6.18
CA SER A 187 17.99 -3.45 5.77
C SER A 187 19.13 -3.68 6.77
N SER A 188 18.86 -4.27 7.93
CA SER A 188 19.89 -4.69 8.89
C SER A 188 20.42 -6.06 8.50
N PHE A 189 21.37 -6.09 7.59
CA PHE A 189 21.95 -7.34 7.12
C PHE A 189 22.93 -7.92 8.14
N GLU A 190 22.72 -9.17 8.50
CA GLU A 190 23.62 -9.96 9.34
C GLU A 190 24.48 -10.87 8.47
N GLY A 191 25.72 -11.11 8.91
CA GLY A 191 26.67 -11.95 8.18
C GLY A 191 27.37 -11.21 7.02
N GLU A 192 28.10 -11.99 6.22
CA GLU A 192 28.84 -11.52 5.04
C GLU A 192 28.53 -12.42 3.84
N PRO A 193 28.45 -11.89 2.62
CA PRO A 193 28.68 -10.48 2.25
C PRO A 193 27.45 -9.61 2.54
N LYS A 194 27.68 -8.39 3.04
CA LYS A 194 26.59 -7.40 3.17
C LYS A 194 26.24 -6.84 1.81
N PRO A 195 24.95 -6.60 1.54
CA PRO A 195 24.51 -5.89 0.33
C PRO A 195 25.13 -4.49 0.22
N ASP A 196 25.58 -4.13 -0.98
CA ASP A 196 25.98 -2.78 -1.31
C ASP A 196 24.73 -1.96 -1.69
N ILE A 197 24.47 -0.87 -0.95
CA ILE A 197 23.26 -0.03 -1.15
C ILE A 197 23.68 1.27 -1.82
N ASN A 198 23.15 1.51 -3.02
CA ASN A 198 23.39 2.70 -3.80
C ASN A 198 22.09 3.54 -3.87
N LEU A 199 22.01 4.55 -3.00
CA LEU A 199 20.92 5.54 -3.01
C LEU A 199 21.13 6.56 -4.14
N ASN A 200 20.11 7.36 -4.47
CA ASN A 200 20.12 8.36 -5.53
C ASN A 200 20.58 7.79 -6.89
N THR A 201 20.30 6.51 -7.11
CA THR A 201 20.69 5.78 -8.31
C THR A 201 19.46 5.45 -9.15
N ILE A 202 19.11 6.38 -10.03
CA ILE A 202 17.97 6.23 -10.94
C ILE A 202 18.36 5.24 -12.05
N VAL A 203 17.47 4.26 -12.29
CA VAL A 203 17.59 3.27 -13.36
C VAL A 203 16.71 3.70 -14.51
N HIS A 204 17.31 3.85 -15.69
CA HIS A 204 16.59 4.15 -16.94
C HIS A 204 16.63 2.99 -17.92
N ASP A 205 17.74 2.24 -17.95
CA ASP A 205 17.95 1.14 -18.88
C ASP A 205 18.44 -0.10 -18.14
N ILE A 206 17.86 -1.25 -18.48
CA ILE A 206 18.25 -2.59 -18.03
C ILE A 206 18.64 -3.38 -19.28
N GLU A 207 19.93 -3.50 -19.55
CA GLU A 207 20.44 -4.39 -20.57
C GLU A 207 20.59 -5.79 -20.01
N TRP A 208 20.07 -6.78 -20.71
CA TRP A 208 20.09 -8.15 -20.20
C TRP A 208 20.20 -9.21 -21.31
N ARG A 209 20.72 -10.34 -20.96
CA ARG A 209 20.69 -11.61 -21.69
C ARG A 209 20.80 -12.76 -20.69
N PRO A 210 20.51 -14.02 -21.07
CA PRO A 210 20.61 -15.13 -20.13
C PRO A 210 21.93 -15.13 -19.36
N GLY A 211 21.85 -15.03 -18.02
CA GLY A 211 23.00 -15.00 -17.12
C GLY A 211 23.79 -13.69 -17.07
N TYR A 212 23.26 -12.60 -17.59
CA TYR A 212 23.91 -11.29 -17.57
C TYR A 212 22.90 -10.16 -17.50
N VAL A 213 23.11 -9.22 -16.57
CA VAL A 213 22.35 -7.98 -16.44
C VAL A 213 23.30 -6.82 -16.24
N ARG A 214 23.09 -5.72 -16.95
CA ARG A 214 23.79 -4.45 -16.76
C ARG A 214 22.78 -3.32 -16.54
N VAL A 215 23.01 -2.56 -15.48
CA VAL A 215 22.25 -1.34 -15.12
C VAL A 215 23.25 -0.26 -14.78
N ASN A 216 23.28 0.84 -15.56
CA ASN A 216 24.31 1.87 -15.44
C ASN A 216 25.72 1.23 -15.49
N GLN A 217 26.56 1.46 -14.46
CA GLN A 217 27.89 0.82 -14.32
C GLN A 217 27.88 -0.54 -13.62
N PHE A 218 26.74 -0.97 -13.10
CA PHE A 218 26.62 -2.20 -12.33
C PHE A 218 26.34 -3.39 -13.24
N VAL A 219 27.02 -4.50 -12.97
CA VAL A 219 26.88 -5.76 -13.73
C VAL A 219 26.68 -6.91 -12.76
N ALA A 220 25.74 -7.81 -13.06
CA ALA A 220 25.51 -9.02 -12.31
C ALA A 220 25.02 -10.16 -13.22
N GLU A 221 24.95 -11.38 -12.67
CA GLU A 221 24.40 -12.55 -13.38
C GLU A 221 22.87 -12.52 -13.43
N GLN A 222 22.24 -11.96 -12.42
CA GLN A 222 20.78 -11.96 -12.26
C GLN A 222 20.31 -10.62 -11.64
N ALA A 223 19.03 -10.29 -11.82
CA ALA A 223 18.46 -9.14 -11.15
C ALA A 223 17.05 -9.42 -10.63
N VAL A 224 16.70 -8.79 -9.49
CA VAL A 224 15.34 -8.66 -8.98
C VAL A 224 14.82 -7.26 -9.29
N VAL A 225 13.76 -7.19 -10.08
CA VAL A 225 13.10 -5.94 -10.46
C VAL A 225 11.91 -5.72 -9.52
N THR A 226 11.97 -4.65 -8.71
CA THR A 226 10.92 -4.31 -7.75
C THR A 226 10.28 -2.94 -8.01
N LEU A 227 10.28 -2.55 -9.27
CA LEU A 227 9.70 -1.28 -9.72
C LEU A 227 8.18 -1.25 -9.48
N PRO A 228 7.62 -0.13 -9.02
CA PRO A 228 6.17 0.05 -8.91
C PRO A 228 5.46 -0.16 -10.24
N LEU A 229 4.22 -0.66 -10.20
CA LEU A 229 3.42 -0.94 -11.38
C LEU A 229 3.36 0.26 -12.35
N ALA A 230 3.06 1.45 -11.84
CA ALA A 230 2.92 2.63 -12.70
C ALA A 230 4.24 3.06 -13.36
N VAL A 231 5.39 2.79 -12.73
CA VAL A 231 6.71 3.03 -13.35
C VAL A 231 6.93 2.08 -14.52
N LEU A 232 6.50 0.81 -14.41
CA LEU A 232 6.51 -0.16 -15.51
C LEU A 232 5.54 0.26 -16.64
N GLN A 233 4.33 0.69 -16.30
CA GLN A 233 3.30 1.15 -17.24
C GLN A 233 3.73 2.39 -18.03
N ALA A 234 4.43 3.31 -17.36
CA ALA A 234 4.92 4.54 -17.97
C ALA A 234 6.14 4.34 -18.89
N ASN A 235 6.69 3.11 -18.94
CA ASN A 235 7.89 2.78 -19.73
C ASN A 235 9.08 3.73 -19.43
N ILE A 236 9.22 4.17 -18.19
CA ILE A 236 10.32 5.03 -17.73
C ILE A 236 11.64 4.26 -17.69
N VAL A 237 11.53 2.95 -17.44
CA VAL A 237 12.66 2.01 -17.43
C VAL A 237 12.58 1.12 -18.66
N ASN A 238 13.60 1.18 -19.52
CA ASN A 238 13.69 0.40 -20.74
C ASN A 238 14.38 -0.94 -20.49
N PHE A 239 13.78 -2.02 -20.98
CA PHE A 239 14.43 -3.34 -21.02
C PHE A 239 15.00 -3.58 -22.43
N ASN A 240 16.26 -3.97 -22.50
CA ASN A 240 16.94 -4.31 -23.74
C ASN A 240 17.59 -5.71 -23.62
N PRO A 241 17.03 -6.73 -24.31
CA PRO A 241 15.84 -6.76 -25.17
C PRO A 241 14.52 -6.40 -24.44
N PRO A 242 13.51 -5.93 -25.19
CA PRO A 242 12.20 -5.63 -24.62
C PRO A 242 11.52 -6.86 -24.01
N LEU A 243 10.62 -6.62 -23.04
CA LEU A 243 9.83 -7.64 -22.35
C LEU A 243 8.32 -7.46 -22.63
N PRO A 244 7.82 -7.75 -23.85
CA PRO A 244 6.45 -7.46 -24.23
C PRO A 244 5.42 -8.13 -23.29
N ALA A 245 5.63 -9.39 -22.91
CA ALA A 245 4.72 -10.09 -21.98
C ALA A 245 4.61 -9.40 -20.61
N LYS A 246 5.71 -8.80 -20.11
CA LYS A 246 5.69 -8.02 -18.86
C LYS A 246 4.99 -6.68 -19.05
N ALA A 247 5.22 -6.01 -20.17
CA ALA A 247 4.54 -4.77 -20.50
C ALA A 247 3.02 -5.01 -20.62
N ASP A 248 2.60 -6.05 -21.33
CA ASP A 248 1.20 -6.42 -21.51
C ASP A 248 0.54 -6.78 -20.16
N ALA A 249 1.22 -7.54 -19.29
CA ALA A 249 0.74 -7.88 -17.96
C ALA A 249 0.60 -6.62 -17.08
N ALA A 250 1.58 -5.72 -17.10
CA ALA A 250 1.52 -4.47 -16.37
C ALA A 250 0.35 -3.59 -16.84
N GLN A 251 0.08 -3.49 -18.13
CA GLN A 251 -1.03 -2.69 -18.69
C GLN A 251 -2.41 -3.26 -18.35
N GLN A 252 -2.53 -4.53 -18.01
CA GLN A 252 -3.79 -5.13 -17.56
C GLN A 252 -4.14 -4.79 -16.12
N LEU A 253 -3.19 -4.42 -15.28
CA LEU A 253 -3.40 -3.99 -13.91
C LEU A 253 -3.68 -2.48 -13.83
N VAL A 254 -4.14 -2.01 -12.69
CA VAL A 254 -4.38 -0.57 -12.47
C VAL A 254 -3.66 -0.12 -11.22
N MET A 255 -2.92 0.99 -11.33
CA MET A 255 -2.38 1.67 -10.16
C MET A 255 -3.47 2.54 -9.54
N GLY A 256 -3.80 2.27 -8.29
CA GLY A 256 -4.73 3.05 -7.50
C GLY A 256 -4.09 4.34 -6.98
N HIS A 257 -4.93 5.34 -6.77
CA HIS A 257 -4.51 6.66 -6.32
C HIS A 257 -5.00 6.96 -4.91
N VAL A 258 -4.13 7.59 -4.13
CA VAL A 258 -4.42 8.02 -2.76
C VAL A 258 -3.80 9.39 -2.51
N ILE A 259 -4.60 10.26 -1.92
CA ILE A 259 -4.13 11.50 -1.31
C ILE A 259 -4.43 11.43 0.19
N LYS A 260 -3.39 11.61 0.99
CA LYS A 260 -3.46 11.66 2.45
C LYS A 260 -3.13 13.08 2.91
N VAL A 261 -3.99 13.67 3.75
CA VAL A 261 -3.72 14.96 4.39
C VAL A 261 -3.70 14.75 5.90
N ILE A 262 -2.56 15.00 6.52
CA ILE A 262 -2.37 14.87 7.97
C ILE A 262 -2.49 16.25 8.58
N LEU A 263 -3.50 16.45 9.43
CA LEU A 263 -3.78 17.72 10.10
C LEU A 263 -3.38 17.63 11.57
N CYS A 264 -2.44 18.48 12.00
CA CYS A 264 -1.99 18.57 13.38
C CYS A 264 -2.62 19.80 14.03
N PHE A 265 -3.50 19.60 15.00
CA PHE A 265 -4.22 20.67 15.69
C PHE A 265 -3.54 21.08 17.00
N GLN A 266 -4.06 22.11 17.67
CA GLN A 266 -3.60 22.53 18.99
C GLN A 266 -4.04 21.55 20.09
N SER A 267 -5.23 20.96 19.93
CA SER A 267 -5.81 19.97 20.84
C SER A 267 -6.70 18.99 20.06
N PRO A 268 -7.03 17.82 20.62
CA PRO A 268 -7.97 16.88 20.02
C PRO A 268 -9.41 17.37 20.20
N PHE A 269 -9.78 18.47 19.53
CA PHE A 269 -11.02 19.21 19.68
C PHE A 269 -12.29 18.35 19.53
N TRP A 270 -12.23 17.26 18.81
CA TRP A 270 -13.37 16.35 18.59
C TRP A 270 -13.85 15.69 19.86
N GLU A 271 -12.96 15.42 20.83
CA GLU A 271 -13.34 14.87 22.13
C GLU A 271 -14.23 15.86 22.91
N ASP A 272 -13.92 17.17 22.85
CA ASP A 272 -14.69 18.23 23.50
C ASP A 272 -16.01 18.53 22.79
N HIS A 273 -16.18 18.08 21.54
CA HIS A 273 -17.35 18.33 20.71
C HIS A 273 -18.28 17.10 20.62
N GLY A 274 -18.16 16.15 21.52
CA GLY A 274 -19.06 15.01 21.64
C GLY A 274 -18.76 13.85 20.66
N ILE A 275 -17.65 13.92 19.91
CA ILE A 275 -17.17 12.83 19.04
C ILE A 275 -16.13 12.05 19.85
N SER A 276 -16.57 11.46 20.94
CA SER A 276 -15.68 10.83 21.92
C SER A 276 -15.09 9.51 21.41
N ASN A 277 -13.90 9.19 21.88
CA ASN A 277 -13.21 7.95 21.56
C ASN A 277 -13.09 7.69 20.05
N LEU A 278 -12.91 8.75 19.26
CA LEU A 278 -12.83 8.68 17.79
C LEU A 278 -11.68 7.80 17.33
N ALA A 279 -11.98 6.70 16.65
CA ALA A 279 -11.03 5.96 15.83
C ALA A 279 -11.17 6.38 14.37
N PHE A 280 -12.35 6.22 13.79
CA PHE A 280 -12.65 6.57 12.40
C PHE A 280 -13.90 7.46 12.30
N LEU A 281 -13.85 8.43 11.36
CA LEU A 281 -14.99 9.23 10.96
C LEU A 281 -15.20 9.05 9.45
N HIS A 282 -16.38 8.60 9.08
CA HIS A 282 -16.79 8.39 7.70
C HIS A 282 -17.69 9.53 7.24
N ALA A 283 -17.35 10.19 6.13
CA ALA A 283 -18.06 11.32 5.54
C ALA A 283 -18.17 11.10 4.03
N GLN A 284 -19.05 10.17 3.64
CA GLN A 284 -19.13 9.64 2.27
C GLN A 284 -19.58 10.69 1.23
N ASP A 285 -20.23 11.76 1.67
CA ASP A 285 -20.65 12.90 0.83
C ASP A 285 -19.55 13.95 0.63
N GLN A 286 -18.35 13.73 1.21
CA GLN A 286 -17.23 14.66 1.14
C GLN A 286 -16.12 14.17 0.20
N LYS A 287 -15.17 15.05 -0.15
CA LYS A 287 -13.98 14.73 -0.95
C LYS A 287 -13.01 13.84 -0.18
N PHE A 288 -12.71 14.21 1.08
CA PHE A 288 -12.01 13.33 2.02
C PHE A 288 -13.07 12.55 2.79
N ARG A 289 -13.25 11.29 2.38
CA ARG A 289 -14.37 10.45 2.83
C ARG A 289 -14.13 9.73 4.14
N THR A 290 -12.85 9.51 4.51
CA THR A 290 -12.48 8.80 5.72
C THR A 290 -11.42 9.57 6.47
N TRP A 291 -11.62 9.65 7.79
CA TRP A 291 -10.70 10.28 8.71
C TRP A 291 -10.38 9.33 9.84
N TRP A 292 -9.17 9.37 10.37
CA TRP A 292 -8.81 8.62 11.57
C TRP A 292 -7.86 9.39 12.46
N THR A 293 -7.83 8.99 13.73
CA THR A 293 -6.91 9.51 14.75
C THR A 293 -5.67 8.64 14.85
N THR A 294 -4.78 9.01 15.74
CA THR A 294 -3.55 8.25 16.03
C THR A 294 -3.74 7.15 17.09
N ARG A 295 -4.98 6.74 17.37
CA ARG A 295 -5.24 5.69 18.37
C ARG A 295 -4.35 4.45 18.14
N PRO A 296 -3.96 3.79 19.25
CA PRO A 296 -4.37 4.00 20.65
C PRO A 296 -3.72 5.21 21.35
N VAL A 297 -2.76 5.88 20.70
CA VAL A 297 -2.13 7.09 21.27
C VAL A 297 -3.03 8.29 21.00
N VAL A 298 -3.51 8.93 22.06
CA VAL A 298 -4.29 10.16 21.94
C VAL A 298 -3.36 11.32 21.59
N SER A 299 -3.59 11.91 20.43
CA SER A 299 -2.83 13.08 19.96
C SER A 299 -3.74 14.01 19.15
N PRO A 300 -3.37 15.29 18.97
CA PRO A 300 -4.18 16.24 18.25
C PRO A 300 -4.01 16.11 16.71
N VAL A 301 -3.97 14.88 16.21
CA VAL A 301 -3.76 14.57 14.79
C VAL A 301 -4.98 13.89 14.21
N LEU A 302 -5.44 14.37 13.08
CA LEU A 302 -6.42 13.72 12.21
C LEU A 302 -5.81 13.50 10.83
N VAL A 303 -5.99 12.29 10.32
CA VAL A 303 -5.56 11.91 8.98
C VAL A 303 -6.78 11.85 8.08
N GLY A 304 -6.82 12.66 7.05
CA GLY A 304 -7.83 12.63 5.99
C GLY A 304 -7.35 11.78 4.82
N TRP A 305 -8.25 10.95 4.32
CA TRP A 305 -7.97 10.00 3.25
C TRP A 305 -8.95 10.18 2.09
N ALA A 306 -8.38 10.32 0.90
CA ALA A 306 -9.08 10.19 -0.35
C ALA A 306 -8.43 9.06 -1.15
N GLY A 307 -9.17 7.98 -1.44
CA GLY A 307 -8.71 6.83 -2.24
C GLY A 307 -9.60 6.60 -3.46
N GLY A 308 -9.05 5.99 -4.50
CA GLY A 308 -9.77 5.64 -5.72
C GLY A 308 -10.39 6.87 -6.41
N THR A 309 -11.69 6.81 -6.69
CA THR A 309 -12.43 7.89 -7.39
C THR A 309 -12.35 9.24 -6.66
N ALA A 310 -12.25 9.25 -5.34
CA ALA A 310 -12.09 10.48 -4.57
C ALA A 310 -10.72 11.13 -4.80
N ALA A 311 -9.64 10.35 -4.85
CA ALA A 311 -8.30 10.85 -5.16
C ALA A 311 -8.19 11.32 -6.62
N GLU A 312 -8.79 10.57 -7.56
CA GLU A 312 -8.86 10.97 -8.97
C GLU A 312 -9.50 12.36 -9.15
N ALA A 313 -10.56 12.65 -8.38
CA ALA A 313 -11.26 13.93 -8.41
C ALA A 313 -10.45 15.11 -7.79
N LEU A 314 -9.36 14.83 -7.12
CA LEU A 314 -8.45 15.81 -6.51
C LEU A 314 -7.13 15.94 -7.28
N ALA A 315 -6.95 15.15 -8.34
CA ALA A 315 -5.71 15.12 -9.11
C ALA A 315 -5.35 16.51 -9.68
N GLY A 316 -4.08 16.89 -9.51
CA GLY A 316 -3.57 18.16 -10.02
C GLY A 316 -3.81 19.38 -9.13
N MET A 317 -4.45 19.22 -7.97
CA MET A 317 -4.52 20.25 -6.95
C MET A 317 -3.14 20.41 -6.29
N ASP A 318 -2.79 21.64 -5.94
CA ASP A 318 -1.60 21.89 -5.12
C ASP A 318 -1.88 21.64 -3.62
N ASP A 319 -0.83 21.69 -2.79
CA ASP A 319 -0.93 21.38 -1.36
C ASP A 319 -1.87 22.33 -0.61
N ASP A 320 -1.96 23.60 -1.00
CA ASP A 320 -2.85 24.57 -0.38
C ASP A 320 -4.33 24.31 -0.74
N ASP A 321 -4.61 23.95 -1.98
CA ASP A 321 -5.94 23.55 -2.44
C ASP A 321 -6.36 22.23 -1.79
N LEU A 322 -5.47 21.26 -1.66
CA LEU A 322 -5.72 20.00 -0.96
C LEU A 322 -5.99 20.23 0.53
N LEU A 323 -5.22 21.09 1.18
CA LEU A 323 -5.47 21.50 2.57
C LEU A 323 -6.85 22.13 2.73
N ASN A 324 -7.19 23.11 1.90
CA ASN A 324 -8.45 23.83 1.97
C ASN A 324 -9.63 22.87 1.74
N THR A 325 -9.48 21.92 0.81
CA THR A 325 -10.49 20.89 0.51
C THR A 325 -10.63 19.91 1.69
N ALA A 326 -9.52 19.48 2.29
CA ALA A 326 -9.53 18.61 3.45
C ALA A 326 -10.16 19.27 4.66
N VAL A 327 -9.78 20.53 4.97
CA VAL A 327 -10.36 21.29 6.07
C VAL A 327 -11.85 21.54 5.84
N SER A 328 -12.28 21.83 4.61
CA SER A 328 -13.69 22.00 4.27
C SER A 328 -14.48 20.71 4.45
N SER A 329 -13.93 19.57 4.02
CA SER A 329 -14.53 18.24 4.21
C SER A 329 -14.66 17.90 5.70
N LEU A 330 -13.59 18.12 6.49
CA LEU A 330 -13.62 17.89 7.94
C LEU A 330 -14.61 18.82 8.63
N ALA A 331 -14.60 20.11 8.28
CA ALA A 331 -15.50 21.12 8.86
C ALA A 331 -16.97 20.75 8.67
N HIS A 332 -17.32 20.29 7.47
CA HIS A 332 -18.68 19.77 7.19
C HIS A 332 -18.97 18.54 8.08
N ALA A 333 -18.03 17.59 8.12
CA ALA A 333 -18.19 16.34 8.85
C ALA A 333 -18.39 16.54 10.35
N VAL A 334 -17.70 17.52 10.96
CA VAL A 334 -17.78 17.78 12.42
C VAL A 334 -18.64 19.00 12.79
N LYS A 335 -19.40 19.55 11.86
CA LYS A 335 -20.26 20.73 12.06
C LYS A 335 -19.55 21.95 12.64
N ARG A 336 -18.39 22.27 12.10
CA ARG A 336 -17.62 23.45 12.45
C ARG A 336 -17.39 24.34 11.22
N SER A 337 -17.03 25.60 11.41
CA SER A 337 -16.62 26.40 10.26
C SER A 337 -15.17 26.09 9.85
N PRO A 338 -14.86 26.08 8.54
CA PRO A 338 -13.48 25.89 8.06
C PRO A 338 -12.49 26.86 8.70
N GLY A 339 -12.90 28.16 8.85
CA GLY A 339 -12.06 29.18 9.48
C GLY A 339 -11.78 28.92 10.98
N ALA A 340 -12.67 28.22 11.69
CA ALA A 340 -12.39 27.81 13.07
C ALA A 340 -11.32 26.70 13.11
N LEU A 341 -11.45 25.69 12.26
CA LEU A 341 -10.46 24.61 12.17
C LEU A 341 -9.08 25.13 11.73
N MET A 342 -9.04 26.05 10.75
CA MET A 342 -7.79 26.67 10.31
C MET A 342 -7.08 27.46 11.43
N ARG A 343 -7.82 28.13 12.33
CA ARG A 343 -7.20 28.82 13.48
C ARG A 343 -6.62 27.86 14.53
N GLU A 344 -7.16 26.67 14.62
CA GLU A 344 -6.70 25.63 15.58
C GLU A 344 -5.62 24.73 14.95
N LEU A 345 -5.45 24.77 13.63
CA LEU A 345 -4.43 24.02 12.91
C LEU A 345 -3.04 24.58 13.23
N ARG A 346 -2.10 23.70 13.62
CA ARG A 346 -0.69 24.05 13.91
C ARG A 346 0.20 23.80 12.70
N SER A 347 0.01 22.65 12.06
CA SER A 347 0.76 22.22 10.89
C SER A 347 -0.02 21.17 10.11
N TYR A 348 0.38 20.95 8.88
CA TYR A 348 -0.18 19.89 8.04
C TYR A 348 0.90 19.27 7.17
N VAL A 349 0.62 18.08 6.66
CA VAL A 349 1.43 17.40 5.64
C VAL A 349 0.48 16.80 4.60
N VAL A 350 0.80 17.04 3.34
CA VAL A 350 0.14 16.37 2.21
C VAL A 350 1.04 15.25 1.71
N ALA A 351 0.46 14.09 1.46
CA ALA A 351 1.13 12.98 0.81
C ALA A 351 0.31 12.55 -0.40
N ASP A 352 0.71 13.02 -1.56
CA ASP A 352 0.17 12.63 -2.86
C ASP A 352 1.17 11.74 -3.59
N TRP A 353 0.86 10.43 -3.61
CA TRP A 353 1.72 9.44 -4.25
C TRP A 353 1.59 9.42 -5.77
N GLN A 354 0.60 10.11 -6.37
CA GLN A 354 0.43 10.20 -7.82
C GLN A 354 1.52 11.03 -8.46
N ILE A 355 1.94 12.12 -7.77
CA ILE A 355 2.98 13.03 -8.27
C ILE A 355 4.40 12.60 -7.90
N ASP A 356 4.55 11.58 -7.04
CA ASP A 356 5.88 11.04 -6.72
C ASP A 356 6.48 10.33 -7.94
N PRO A 357 7.64 10.79 -8.47
CA PRO A 357 8.16 10.33 -9.75
C PRO A 357 8.63 8.88 -9.74
N PHE A 358 8.81 8.29 -8.57
CA PHE A 358 9.29 6.92 -8.39
C PHE A 358 8.21 5.95 -7.92
N SER A 359 6.95 6.42 -7.79
CA SER A 359 5.80 5.58 -7.45
C SER A 359 4.65 5.74 -8.44
N LEU A 360 4.32 6.99 -8.84
CA LEU A 360 3.24 7.37 -9.76
C LEU A 360 1.88 6.80 -9.34
N GLY A 361 1.67 6.62 -8.04
CA GLY A 361 0.46 6.08 -7.43
C GLY A 361 0.71 5.39 -6.11
N ALA A 362 -0.36 4.92 -5.47
CA ALA A 362 -0.31 4.36 -4.12
C ALA A 362 -0.06 2.83 -4.13
N TYR A 363 -1.00 2.05 -4.61
CA TYR A 363 -0.90 0.59 -4.74
C TYR A 363 -1.84 0.06 -5.82
N SER A 364 -1.52 -1.13 -6.33
CA SER A 364 -2.24 -1.69 -7.47
C SER A 364 -3.51 -2.42 -7.07
N TYR A 365 -4.44 -2.53 -8.02
CA TYR A 365 -5.57 -3.44 -7.95
C TYR A 365 -5.77 -4.19 -9.27
N VAL A 366 -6.46 -5.32 -9.21
CA VAL A 366 -6.75 -6.18 -10.35
C VAL A 366 -8.12 -5.83 -10.92
N PRO A 367 -8.23 -5.37 -12.16
CA PRO A 367 -9.52 -5.18 -12.83
C PRO A 367 -10.20 -6.51 -13.17
N ALA A 368 -11.53 -6.46 -13.36
CA ALA A 368 -12.29 -7.61 -13.82
C ALA A 368 -11.70 -8.21 -15.11
N GLY A 369 -11.51 -9.53 -15.09
CA GLY A 369 -10.94 -10.29 -16.20
C GLY A 369 -9.41 -10.28 -16.27
N ALA A 370 -8.70 -9.63 -15.34
CA ALA A 370 -7.24 -9.51 -15.35
C ALA A 370 -6.53 -10.37 -14.28
N MET A 371 -7.19 -11.38 -13.71
CA MET A 371 -6.62 -12.22 -12.64
C MET A 371 -5.33 -12.96 -13.02
N SER A 372 -5.06 -13.15 -14.31
CA SER A 372 -3.80 -13.74 -14.79
C SER A 372 -2.61 -12.76 -14.80
N ALA A 373 -2.86 -11.45 -14.74
CA ALA A 373 -1.82 -10.44 -14.91
C ALA A 373 -0.78 -10.43 -13.76
N PRO A 374 -1.14 -10.56 -12.47
CA PRO A 374 -0.14 -10.67 -11.40
C PRO A 374 0.78 -11.88 -11.60
N TRP A 375 0.25 -13.03 -12.02
CA TRP A 375 1.02 -14.23 -12.35
C TRP A 375 2.01 -13.96 -13.49
N ALA A 376 1.53 -13.45 -14.64
CA ALA A 376 2.37 -13.14 -15.78
C ALA A 376 3.44 -12.09 -15.42
N LEU A 377 3.12 -11.13 -14.53
CA LEU A 377 4.09 -10.14 -14.06
C LEU A 377 5.13 -10.77 -13.14
N SER A 378 4.77 -11.77 -12.34
CA SER A 378 5.66 -12.40 -11.36
C SER A 378 6.66 -13.38 -11.99
N GLU A 379 6.32 -14.03 -13.12
CA GLU A 379 7.15 -15.08 -13.73
C GLU A 379 8.59 -14.62 -14.04
N PRO A 380 9.62 -15.44 -13.72
CA PRO A 380 10.99 -15.14 -14.08
C PRO A 380 11.23 -15.14 -15.60
N VAL A 381 12.15 -14.32 -16.07
CA VAL A 381 12.57 -14.28 -17.48
C VAL A 381 13.97 -14.88 -17.63
N ALA A 382 14.04 -15.99 -18.36
CA ALA A 382 15.28 -16.70 -18.71
C ALA A 382 16.21 -17.00 -17.51
N ASN A 383 15.64 -17.27 -16.32
CA ASN A 383 16.38 -17.41 -15.06
C ASN A 383 17.39 -16.27 -14.80
N THR A 384 17.07 -15.07 -15.27
CA THR A 384 17.96 -13.91 -15.23
C THR A 384 17.29 -12.69 -14.62
N LEU A 385 16.07 -12.36 -15.04
CA LEU A 385 15.27 -11.30 -14.44
C LEU A 385 14.13 -11.92 -13.62
N PHE A 386 14.01 -11.48 -12.38
CA PHE A 386 12.99 -11.89 -11.43
C PHE A 386 12.19 -10.66 -11.00
N PHE A 387 10.89 -10.82 -10.75
CA PHE A 387 10.01 -9.70 -10.50
C PHE A 387 9.36 -9.84 -9.13
N ALA A 388 9.39 -8.79 -8.32
CA ALA A 388 8.75 -8.73 -7.02
C ALA A 388 8.14 -7.34 -6.77
N GLY A 389 7.29 -7.23 -5.78
CA GLY A 389 6.53 -6.04 -5.44
C GLY A 389 5.04 -6.37 -5.25
N GLU A 390 4.27 -5.48 -4.63
CA GLU A 390 2.88 -5.74 -4.26
C GLU A 390 1.98 -6.11 -5.44
N ALA A 391 2.29 -5.61 -6.65
CA ALA A 391 1.55 -5.91 -7.88
C ALA A 391 1.85 -7.32 -8.44
N THR A 392 2.87 -8.01 -7.94
CA THR A 392 3.23 -9.39 -8.33
C THR A 392 2.76 -10.43 -7.31
N ASN A 393 1.99 -10.03 -6.29
CA ASN A 393 1.39 -10.97 -5.35
C ASN A 393 0.25 -11.71 -6.05
N VAL A 394 0.14 -13.01 -5.78
CA VAL A 394 -0.84 -13.92 -6.39
C VAL A 394 -1.71 -14.64 -5.35
N ASP A 395 -1.43 -14.44 -4.07
CA ASP A 395 -2.02 -15.15 -2.95
C ASP A 395 -3.13 -14.34 -2.24
N GLY A 396 -3.60 -13.25 -2.86
CA GLY A 396 -4.66 -12.39 -2.32
C GLY A 396 -4.18 -11.23 -1.47
N HIS A 397 -2.89 -11.13 -1.15
CA HIS A 397 -2.32 -10.00 -0.40
C HIS A 397 -1.93 -8.83 -1.33
N PHE A 398 -2.81 -8.50 -2.29
CA PHE A 398 -2.62 -7.42 -3.25
C PHE A 398 -2.49 -6.06 -2.55
N GLY A 399 -1.60 -5.21 -3.04
CA GLY A 399 -1.46 -3.84 -2.54
C GLY A 399 -0.97 -3.72 -1.09
N THR A 400 -0.47 -4.80 -0.46
CA THR A 400 -0.09 -4.80 0.95
C THR A 400 1.43 -4.84 1.16
N VAL A 401 1.88 -4.39 2.33
CA VAL A 401 3.31 -4.43 2.72
C VAL A 401 3.79 -5.87 2.89
N HIS A 402 3.03 -6.72 3.60
CA HIS A 402 3.39 -8.12 3.78
C HIS A 402 3.38 -8.90 2.46
N GLY A 403 2.41 -8.65 1.58
CA GLY A 403 2.41 -9.21 0.24
C GLY A 403 3.63 -8.80 -0.59
N ALA A 404 4.09 -7.55 -0.45
CA ALA A 404 5.33 -7.12 -1.10
C ALA A 404 6.57 -7.84 -0.54
N ILE A 405 6.66 -8.04 0.78
CA ILE A 405 7.75 -8.79 1.43
C ILE A 405 7.77 -10.24 0.94
N THR A 406 6.61 -10.92 0.95
CA THR A 406 6.46 -12.30 0.48
C THR A 406 6.94 -12.46 -0.96
N THR A 407 6.59 -11.51 -1.85
CA THR A 407 7.07 -11.56 -3.23
C THR A 407 8.58 -11.38 -3.37
N GLY A 408 9.19 -10.58 -2.48
CA GLY A 408 10.64 -10.45 -2.39
C GLY A 408 11.32 -11.76 -2.00
N TYR A 409 10.78 -12.46 -0.99
CA TYR A 409 11.27 -13.78 -0.59
C TYR A 409 11.08 -14.82 -1.69
N ARG A 410 9.92 -14.83 -2.39
CA ARG A 410 9.68 -15.70 -3.54
C ARG A 410 10.75 -15.50 -4.63
N ALA A 411 11.00 -14.26 -5.05
CA ALA A 411 11.98 -13.97 -6.08
C ALA A 411 13.41 -14.41 -5.67
N ALA A 412 13.74 -14.28 -4.38
CA ALA A 412 15.01 -14.81 -3.86
C ALA A 412 15.07 -16.33 -3.94
N ASP A 413 13.99 -17.04 -3.58
CA ASP A 413 13.91 -18.51 -3.69
C ASP A 413 14.04 -18.99 -5.13
N GLU A 414 13.37 -18.32 -6.07
CA GLU A 414 13.47 -18.59 -7.51
C GLU A 414 14.93 -18.46 -8.00
N ILE A 415 15.65 -17.41 -7.56
CA ILE A 415 17.10 -17.25 -7.87
C ILE A 415 17.90 -18.42 -7.30
N LEU A 416 17.71 -18.76 -6.03
CA LEU A 416 18.44 -19.84 -5.37
C LEU A 416 18.18 -21.19 -6.04
N ALA A 417 16.91 -21.49 -6.36
CA ALA A 417 16.52 -22.71 -7.06
C ALA A 417 17.14 -22.79 -8.47
N SER A 418 17.15 -21.68 -9.23
CA SER A 418 17.74 -21.63 -10.58
C SER A 418 19.23 -21.95 -10.63
N ARG A 419 19.92 -21.81 -9.49
CA ARG A 419 21.37 -22.09 -9.34
C ARG A 419 21.65 -23.54 -9.03
N HIS A 420 20.80 -24.19 -8.25
CA HIS A 420 20.92 -25.63 -8.00
C HIS A 420 20.76 -26.45 -9.29
N LEU A 421 19.90 -26.02 -10.22
CA LEU A 421 19.71 -26.63 -11.54
C LEU A 421 20.91 -26.48 -12.47
N LYS A 422 21.78 -25.47 -12.27
CA LYS A 422 23.01 -25.27 -13.07
C LYS A 422 24.23 -26.05 -12.53
N ALA A 423 24.14 -26.49 -11.27
CA ALA A 423 25.22 -27.23 -10.60
C ALA A 423 25.06 -28.77 -10.71
N ALA A 424 23.89 -29.24 -11.15
CA ALA A 424 23.58 -30.64 -11.44
C ALA A 424 23.68 -30.91 -12.95
#